data_d70918bec7310d6b20ec63bdaf526fdd
#
_entry.id   d70918bec7310d6b20ec63bdaf526fdd
#
_cell.length_a   1.000
_cell.length_b   1.000
_cell.length_c   1.000
_cell.angle_alpha   90.00
_cell.angle_beta   90.00
_cell.angle_gamma   90.00
#
_symmetry.space_group_name_H-M   'P 1'
#
loop_
_entity.id
_entity.type
_entity.pdbx_description
1 polymer ?
#
loop_
_entity_poly.entity_id
_entity_poly.type
_entity_poly.pdbx_seq_one_letter_code
_entity_poly.pdbx_strand_id
1 'polypeptide(L)'
;METNNIRPDHVTCSIMITVMRKDGHSAKDAWEFFQRMNRKGVKWSLEVLGALIKSFCDEGLKNEALIIQSEMEKKGISSNAIVYNTLMDAYSKSNRVEEAEGLFGEMKAKGVMPTSSTYNILMDAYSRRMQPEIIENLLLEMQDMGLEPNVKSYTCLISAYGRQKKMSDMAADAFLRMKKVGIKPTSHSYTALIHAYSVGGWHEKAYTAFENMKREGIKPSIETYTALLDAFRRAGDTQTLMKIWKLMLSDKIEGTRVTFNILLDGFAKQGHYMEARDVIFEFGKIGFQPTVMTYNMLMNAYARGGQHSRLPQLLKEMTSLNLKPDSITYSTMIYAYVRVRDFKRAFFYHKQMVKSGQVPDPQSYQKMRSILDVKAATKNRKDRSAILGIVNSNMGLLKPKKGKKDEFWKNKKGQRRIQSFAHDG
;
A
#
# COMPACT_ATOMS: atom_id res chain seq x y z
N MET A 1 6.46 -46.82 -2.43
CA MET A 1 7.64 -47.22 -1.65
C MET A 1 7.30 -48.28 -0.62
N GLU A 2 6.24 -48.16 0.16
CA GLU A 2 5.83 -49.17 1.16
C GLU A 2 5.49 -50.53 0.51
N THR A 3 4.90 -50.55 -0.68
CA THR A 3 4.59 -51.75 -1.46
C THR A 3 5.81 -52.52 -1.95
N ASN A 4 6.99 -51.87 -2.04
CA ASN A 4 8.21 -52.44 -2.58
C ASN A 4 9.32 -52.62 -1.52
N ASN A 5 8.97 -52.59 -0.23
CA ASN A 5 9.88 -52.73 0.91
C ASN A 5 11.10 -51.77 0.90
N ILE A 6 10.99 -50.63 0.21
CA ILE A 6 12.02 -49.60 0.19
C ILE A 6 11.81 -48.66 1.40
N ARG A 7 12.77 -48.64 2.32
CA ARG A 7 12.73 -47.75 3.47
C ARG A 7 13.05 -46.32 3.02
N PRO A 8 12.15 -45.33 3.30
CA PRO A 8 12.45 -43.93 3.01
C PRO A 8 13.63 -43.47 3.86
N ASP A 9 14.54 -42.73 3.24
CA ASP A 9 15.65 -42.03 3.89
C ASP A 9 15.28 -40.59 4.23
N HIS A 10 16.22 -39.86 4.82
CA HIS A 10 16.06 -38.43 5.16
C HIS A 10 15.86 -37.54 3.92
N VAL A 11 16.49 -37.86 2.78
CA VAL A 11 16.33 -37.13 1.51
C VAL A 11 14.90 -37.29 0.98
N THR A 12 14.41 -38.53 0.93
CA THR A 12 13.02 -38.83 0.53
C THR A 12 12.02 -38.10 1.42
N CYS A 13 12.26 -38.09 2.74
CA CYS A 13 11.39 -37.38 3.71
C CYS A 13 11.39 -35.86 3.45
N SER A 14 12.54 -35.24 3.23
CA SER A 14 12.68 -33.82 2.92
C SER A 14 11.96 -33.43 1.62
N ILE A 15 12.09 -34.26 0.58
CA ILE A 15 11.41 -34.06 -0.70
C ILE A 15 9.87 -34.14 -0.50
N MET A 16 9.39 -35.15 0.23
CA MET A 16 7.96 -35.30 0.50
C MET A 16 7.37 -34.12 1.26
N ILE A 17 8.06 -33.61 2.30
CA ILE A 17 7.65 -32.40 3.04
C ILE A 17 7.59 -31.19 2.07
N THR A 18 8.57 -31.08 1.19
CA THR A 18 8.60 -30.00 0.19
C THR A 18 7.44 -30.10 -0.79
N VAL A 19 7.08 -31.30 -1.22
CA VAL A 19 5.91 -31.56 -2.09
C VAL A 19 4.63 -31.22 -1.34
N MET A 20 4.43 -31.75 -0.13
CA MET A 20 3.26 -31.45 0.70
C MET A 20 3.05 -29.92 0.85
N ARG A 21 4.11 -29.19 1.14
CA ARG A 21 4.06 -27.73 1.22
C ARG A 21 3.62 -27.07 -0.10
N LYS A 22 4.12 -27.53 -1.25
CA LYS A 22 3.72 -27.02 -2.56
C LYS A 22 2.29 -27.34 -2.94
N ASP A 23 1.79 -28.48 -2.50
CA ASP A 23 0.42 -28.94 -2.74
C ASP A 23 -0.59 -28.33 -1.75
N GLY A 24 -0.13 -27.44 -0.84
CA GLY A 24 -0.99 -26.70 0.08
C GLY A 24 -1.38 -27.48 1.35
N HIS A 25 -0.70 -28.58 1.67
CA HIS A 25 -0.86 -29.24 2.96
C HIS A 25 -0.32 -28.37 4.11
N SER A 26 -0.95 -28.49 5.29
CA SER A 26 -0.54 -27.71 6.44
C SER A 26 0.83 -28.10 6.97
N ALA A 27 1.52 -27.16 7.63
CA ALA A 27 2.79 -27.43 8.31
C ALA A 27 2.64 -28.47 9.41
N LYS A 28 1.46 -28.56 10.04
CA LYS A 28 1.14 -29.61 11.02
C LYS A 28 1.08 -30.99 10.37
N ASP A 29 0.47 -31.11 9.19
CA ASP A 29 0.44 -32.39 8.45
C ASP A 29 1.86 -32.83 8.08
N ALA A 30 2.71 -31.88 7.67
CA ALA A 30 4.12 -32.13 7.38
C ALA A 30 4.90 -32.60 8.62
N TRP A 31 4.60 -32.00 9.79
CA TRP A 31 5.17 -32.40 11.06
C TRP A 31 4.71 -33.81 11.48
N GLU A 32 3.43 -34.12 11.39
CA GLU A 32 2.89 -35.46 11.66
C GLU A 32 3.47 -36.52 10.73
N PHE A 33 3.62 -36.16 9.44
CA PHE A 33 4.30 -37.04 8.48
C PHE A 33 5.72 -37.33 8.93
N PHE A 34 6.49 -36.27 9.28
CA PHE A 34 7.85 -36.44 9.78
C PHE A 34 7.90 -37.31 11.05
N GLN A 35 7.01 -37.09 12.02
CA GLN A 35 6.96 -37.93 13.23
C GLN A 35 6.71 -39.40 12.91
N ARG A 36 5.83 -39.70 11.96
CA ARG A 36 5.59 -41.10 11.49
C ARG A 36 6.85 -41.70 10.86
N MET A 37 7.56 -40.93 10.04
CA MET A 37 8.81 -41.37 9.42
C MET A 37 9.94 -41.54 10.43
N ASN A 38 10.04 -40.67 11.41
CA ASN A 38 11.02 -40.77 12.48
C ASN A 38 10.81 -42.05 13.34
N ARG A 39 9.55 -42.41 13.62
CA ARG A 39 9.23 -43.72 14.29
C ARG A 39 9.61 -44.93 13.44
N LYS A 40 9.64 -44.79 12.09
CA LYS A 40 10.10 -45.82 11.14
C LYS A 40 11.64 -45.83 10.95
N GLY A 41 12.38 -44.98 11.70
CA GLY A 41 13.83 -44.94 11.70
C GLY A 41 14.46 -43.86 10.85
N VAL A 42 13.70 -42.92 10.23
CA VAL A 42 14.26 -41.76 9.56
C VAL A 42 14.83 -40.82 10.61
N LYS A 43 16.15 -40.56 10.55
CA LYS A 43 16.84 -39.71 11.51
C LYS A 43 16.56 -38.22 11.24
N TRP A 44 16.67 -37.45 12.30
CA TRP A 44 16.74 -35.99 12.19
C TRP A 44 17.93 -35.61 11.34
N SER A 45 17.71 -34.77 10.35
CA SER A 45 18.77 -34.24 9.50
C SER A 45 18.48 -32.77 9.17
N LEU A 46 19.51 -32.03 8.79
CA LEU A 46 19.41 -30.62 8.45
C LEU A 46 18.42 -30.38 7.30
N GLU A 47 18.39 -31.27 6.30
CA GLU A 47 17.53 -31.18 5.12
C GLU A 47 16.04 -31.32 5.50
N VAL A 48 15.70 -32.30 6.33
CA VAL A 48 14.33 -32.54 6.80
C VAL A 48 13.84 -31.40 7.65
N LEU A 49 14.67 -30.97 8.60
CA LEU A 49 14.32 -29.88 9.51
C LEU A 49 14.24 -28.53 8.82
N GLY A 50 15.15 -28.28 7.87
CA GLY A 50 15.09 -27.10 7.00
C GLY A 50 13.81 -27.04 6.18
N ALA A 51 13.34 -28.18 5.65
CA ALA A 51 12.07 -28.27 4.93
C ALA A 51 10.86 -28.02 5.85
N LEU A 52 10.88 -28.54 7.08
CA LEU A 52 9.85 -28.29 8.10
C LEU A 52 9.83 -26.82 8.52
N ILE A 53 10.96 -26.26 8.92
CA ILE A 53 11.10 -24.85 9.28
C ILE A 53 10.53 -23.96 8.17
N LYS A 54 10.84 -24.27 6.91
CA LYS A 54 10.31 -23.56 5.76
C LYS A 54 8.79 -23.66 5.66
N SER A 55 8.22 -24.85 5.90
CA SER A 55 6.77 -25.06 5.88
C SER A 55 6.07 -24.22 6.95
N PHE A 56 6.57 -24.24 8.19
CA PHE A 56 6.03 -23.44 9.30
C PHE A 56 6.17 -21.94 9.05
N CYS A 57 7.30 -21.49 8.48
CA CYS A 57 7.51 -20.10 8.13
C CYS A 57 6.54 -19.62 7.05
N ASP A 58 6.27 -20.42 6.03
CA ASP A 58 5.37 -20.07 4.92
C ASP A 58 3.91 -19.91 5.41
N GLU A 59 3.51 -20.65 6.47
CA GLU A 59 2.22 -20.48 7.14
C GLU A 59 2.20 -19.36 8.21
N GLY A 60 3.34 -18.72 8.46
CA GLY A 60 3.47 -17.67 9.47
C GLY A 60 3.61 -18.18 10.91
N LEU A 61 3.77 -19.49 11.13
CA LEU A 61 3.96 -20.17 12.41
C LEU A 61 5.43 -20.12 12.87
N LYS A 62 5.92 -18.91 13.14
CA LYS A 62 7.35 -18.62 13.37
C LYS A 62 7.86 -19.11 14.71
N ASN A 63 7.01 -19.07 15.74
CA ASN A 63 7.39 -19.55 17.07
C ASN A 63 7.61 -21.07 17.04
N GLU A 64 6.78 -21.79 16.33
CA GLU A 64 6.90 -23.22 16.11
C GLU A 64 8.16 -23.54 15.29
N ALA A 65 8.48 -22.72 14.27
CA ALA A 65 9.71 -22.87 13.50
C ALA A 65 10.97 -22.67 14.37
N LEU A 66 10.96 -21.71 15.30
CA LEU A 66 12.06 -21.52 16.29
C LEU A 66 12.16 -22.69 17.27
N ILE A 67 11.04 -23.27 17.71
CA ILE A 67 11.05 -24.46 18.56
C ILE A 67 11.72 -25.62 17.83
N ILE A 68 11.39 -25.83 16.54
CA ILE A 68 12.02 -26.87 15.71
C ILE A 68 13.53 -26.62 15.59
N GLN A 69 13.95 -25.35 15.37
CA GLN A 69 15.39 -24.99 15.34
C GLN A 69 16.07 -25.32 16.67
N SER A 70 15.48 -24.91 17.80
CA SER A 70 16.03 -25.17 19.13
C SER A 70 16.15 -26.69 19.41
N GLU A 71 15.13 -27.48 19.07
CA GLU A 71 15.18 -28.94 19.21
C GLU A 71 16.23 -29.59 18.29
N MET A 72 16.42 -29.04 17.09
CA MET A 72 17.49 -29.44 16.17
C MET A 72 18.87 -29.26 16.82
N GLU A 73 19.12 -28.11 17.40
CA GLU A 73 20.40 -27.77 18.03
C GLU A 73 20.66 -28.60 19.29
N LYS A 74 19.64 -28.84 20.13
CA LYS A 74 19.74 -29.74 21.28
C LYS A 74 20.14 -31.17 20.89
N LYS A 75 19.81 -31.60 19.67
CA LYS A 75 20.20 -32.90 19.12
C LYS A 75 21.59 -32.89 18.46
N GLY A 76 22.33 -31.78 18.56
CA GLY A 76 23.66 -31.63 17.99
C GLY A 76 23.67 -31.34 16.48
N ILE A 77 22.53 -30.98 15.90
CA ILE A 77 22.46 -30.60 14.48
C ILE A 77 22.53 -29.07 14.40
N SER A 78 23.67 -28.54 13.96
CA SER A 78 23.90 -27.09 13.87
C SER A 78 23.07 -26.47 12.74
N SER A 79 22.47 -25.29 13.03
CA SER A 79 21.81 -24.46 12.02
C SER A 79 22.81 -23.93 11.00
N ASN A 80 22.48 -24.02 9.73
CA ASN A 80 23.28 -23.41 8.67
C ASN A 80 22.68 -22.07 8.18
N ALA A 81 23.37 -21.40 7.25
CA ALA A 81 22.89 -20.13 6.66
C ALA A 81 21.49 -20.24 6.04
N ILE A 82 21.10 -21.38 5.50
CA ILE A 82 19.78 -21.58 4.88
C ILE A 82 18.67 -21.54 5.94
N VAL A 83 18.87 -22.18 7.09
CA VAL A 83 17.91 -22.17 8.21
C VAL A 83 17.74 -20.75 8.75
N TYR A 84 18.85 -20.06 9.04
CA TYR A 84 18.80 -18.67 9.51
C TYR A 84 18.12 -17.76 8.48
N ASN A 85 18.47 -17.84 7.21
CA ASN A 85 17.86 -17.04 6.15
C ASN A 85 16.35 -17.31 6.02
N THR A 86 15.92 -18.54 6.20
CA THR A 86 14.49 -18.89 6.16
C THR A 86 13.70 -18.25 7.31
N LEU A 87 14.23 -18.29 8.51
CA LEU A 87 13.64 -17.67 9.69
C LEU A 87 13.64 -16.13 9.56
N MET A 88 14.79 -15.56 9.20
CA MET A 88 14.93 -14.11 8.99
C MET A 88 13.96 -13.57 7.93
N ASP A 89 13.81 -14.29 6.80
CA ASP A 89 12.85 -13.93 5.74
C ASP A 89 11.41 -13.93 6.24
N ALA A 90 11.04 -14.94 7.05
CA ALA A 90 9.70 -15.04 7.64
C ALA A 90 9.42 -13.88 8.63
N TYR A 91 10.39 -13.51 9.46
CA TYR A 91 10.28 -12.35 10.35
C TYR A 91 10.24 -11.04 9.57
N SER A 92 11.11 -10.87 8.60
CA SER A 92 11.17 -9.71 7.71
C SER A 92 9.82 -9.48 6.98
N LYS A 93 9.22 -10.52 6.40
CA LYS A 93 7.91 -10.44 5.73
C LYS A 93 6.76 -10.06 6.66
N SER A 94 6.92 -10.32 7.94
CA SER A 94 5.93 -9.96 8.98
C SER A 94 6.22 -8.62 9.65
N ASN A 95 7.15 -7.84 9.10
CA ASN A 95 7.60 -6.55 9.62
C ASN A 95 8.21 -6.61 11.04
N ARG A 96 8.69 -7.79 11.46
CA ARG A 96 9.39 -8.01 12.73
C ARG A 96 10.89 -7.98 12.48
N VAL A 97 11.42 -6.79 12.22
CA VAL A 97 12.81 -6.61 11.75
C VAL A 97 13.80 -6.81 12.89
N GLU A 98 13.44 -6.43 14.11
CA GLU A 98 14.27 -6.58 15.30
C GLU A 98 14.59 -8.06 15.59
N GLU A 99 13.62 -8.93 15.39
CA GLU A 99 13.85 -10.37 15.55
C GLU A 99 14.68 -10.95 14.40
N ALA A 100 14.52 -10.43 13.20
CA ALA A 100 15.40 -10.81 12.08
C ALA A 100 16.85 -10.38 12.33
N GLU A 101 17.08 -9.20 12.93
CA GLU A 101 18.40 -8.74 13.36
C GLU A 101 18.97 -9.59 14.50
N GLY A 102 18.13 -9.96 15.47
CA GLY A 102 18.53 -10.86 16.54
C GLY A 102 19.06 -12.19 16.01
N LEU A 103 18.35 -12.77 15.03
CA LEU A 103 18.80 -14.00 14.33
C LEU A 103 20.09 -13.79 13.53
N PHE A 104 20.27 -12.62 12.92
CA PHE A 104 21.51 -12.28 12.23
C PHE A 104 22.70 -12.18 13.20
N GLY A 105 22.49 -11.55 14.36
CA GLY A 105 23.49 -11.50 15.43
C GLY A 105 23.83 -12.89 15.99
N GLU A 106 22.82 -13.73 16.23
CA GLU A 106 22.99 -15.11 16.67
C GLU A 106 23.77 -15.96 15.65
N MET A 107 23.42 -15.83 14.36
CA MET A 107 24.13 -16.48 13.27
C MET A 107 25.64 -16.17 13.28
N LYS A 108 26.01 -14.89 13.43
CA LYS A 108 27.41 -14.46 13.54
C LYS A 108 28.08 -14.99 14.80
N ALA A 109 27.41 -14.90 15.95
CA ALA A 109 27.94 -15.36 17.23
C ALA A 109 28.21 -16.87 17.23
N LYS A 110 27.45 -17.67 16.50
CA LYS A 110 27.66 -19.11 16.30
C LYS A 110 28.69 -19.44 15.20
N GLY A 111 29.32 -18.44 14.59
CA GLY A 111 30.32 -18.63 13.54
C GLY A 111 29.74 -19.05 12.20
N VAL A 112 28.41 -18.95 12.00
CA VAL A 112 27.77 -19.24 10.71
C VAL A 112 27.94 -18.01 9.82
N MET A 113 28.67 -18.15 8.72
CA MET A 113 28.98 -17.04 7.82
C MET A 113 27.72 -16.53 7.09
N PRO A 114 27.40 -15.22 7.17
CA PRO A 114 26.37 -14.61 6.38
C PRO A 114 26.66 -14.71 4.88
N THR A 115 25.62 -14.84 4.09
CA THR A 115 25.70 -14.91 2.63
C THR A 115 25.10 -13.63 2.01
N SER A 116 25.29 -13.41 0.70
CA SER A 116 24.61 -12.32 0.00
C SER A 116 23.08 -12.38 0.16
N SER A 117 22.51 -13.59 0.30
CA SER A 117 21.07 -13.74 0.59
C SER A 117 20.70 -13.25 1.98
N THR A 118 21.55 -13.46 2.98
CA THR A 118 21.35 -12.99 4.37
C THR A 118 21.25 -11.46 4.40
N TYR A 119 22.21 -10.78 3.80
CA TYR A 119 22.21 -9.31 3.70
C TYR A 119 21.00 -8.79 2.92
N ASN A 120 20.65 -9.43 1.80
CA ASN A 120 19.50 -9.04 0.98
C ASN A 120 18.16 -9.18 1.71
N ILE A 121 18.00 -10.13 2.63
CA ILE A 121 16.81 -10.28 3.47
C ILE A 121 16.68 -9.10 4.44
N LEU A 122 17.77 -8.70 5.09
CA LEU A 122 17.78 -7.55 5.99
C LEU A 122 17.56 -6.23 5.21
N MET A 123 18.25 -6.04 4.09
CA MET A 123 18.09 -4.86 3.25
C MET A 123 16.64 -4.72 2.75
N ASP A 124 15.97 -5.82 2.38
CA ASP A 124 14.57 -5.80 1.99
C ASP A 124 13.64 -5.42 3.16
N ALA A 125 13.93 -5.90 4.37
CA ALA A 125 13.22 -5.53 5.58
C ALA A 125 13.33 -4.03 5.87
N TYR A 126 14.55 -3.48 5.84
CA TYR A 126 14.81 -2.06 6.06
C TYR A 126 14.33 -1.16 4.92
N SER A 127 14.31 -1.67 3.69
CA SER A 127 13.70 -0.96 2.56
C SER A 127 12.20 -0.73 2.78
N ARG A 128 11.48 -1.72 3.35
CA ARG A 128 10.07 -1.55 3.71
C ARG A 128 9.85 -0.56 4.85
N ARG A 129 10.80 -0.45 5.78
CA ARG A 129 10.79 0.55 6.87
C ARG A 129 11.32 1.91 6.46
N MET A 130 11.72 2.10 5.20
CA MET A 130 12.26 3.35 4.68
C MET A 130 13.50 3.85 5.46
N GLN A 131 14.42 2.93 5.77
CA GLN A 131 15.67 3.19 6.51
C GLN A 131 16.89 2.96 5.59
N PRO A 132 17.15 3.85 4.61
CA PRO A 132 18.23 3.67 3.65
C PRO A 132 19.63 3.75 4.30
N GLU A 133 19.77 4.48 5.40
CA GLU A 133 21.05 4.62 6.13
C GLU A 133 21.55 3.26 6.63
N ILE A 134 20.65 2.42 7.13
CA ILE A 134 21.01 1.07 7.58
C ILE A 134 21.37 0.19 6.38
N ILE A 135 20.69 0.37 5.25
CA ILE A 135 21.02 -0.40 4.03
C ILE A 135 22.40 -0.02 3.50
N GLU A 136 22.79 1.27 3.53
CA GLU A 136 24.16 1.70 3.19
C GLU A 136 25.20 1.02 4.09
N ASN A 137 24.96 0.97 5.40
CA ASN A 137 25.85 0.29 6.33
C ASN A 137 25.94 -1.22 6.06
N LEU A 138 24.82 -1.86 5.76
CA LEU A 138 24.80 -3.29 5.39
C LEU A 138 25.51 -3.57 4.07
N LEU A 139 25.48 -2.63 3.11
CA LEU A 139 26.25 -2.72 1.86
C LEU A 139 27.76 -2.65 2.13
N LEU A 140 28.21 -1.75 3.01
CA LEU A 140 29.60 -1.63 3.41
C LEU A 140 30.04 -2.91 4.15
N GLU A 141 29.30 -3.35 5.15
CA GLU A 141 29.60 -4.58 5.89
C GLU A 141 29.68 -5.80 4.96
N MET A 142 28.77 -5.91 3.99
CA MET A 142 28.77 -6.97 2.99
C MET A 142 30.09 -6.97 2.17
N GLN A 143 30.56 -5.79 1.76
CA GLN A 143 31.81 -5.62 1.02
C GLN A 143 33.05 -5.94 1.88
N ASP A 144 33.05 -5.51 3.15
CA ASP A 144 34.13 -5.83 4.10
C ASP A 144 34.24 -7.33 4.35
N MET A 145 33.13 -8.07 4.26
CA MET A 145 33.10 -9.54 4.32
C MET A 145 33.52 -10.21 3.02
N GLY A 146 33.95 -9.46 2.00
CA GLY A 146 34.31 -9.98 0.67
C GLY A 146 33.12 -10.43 -0.18
N LEU A 147 31.91 -10.02 0.18
CA LEU A 147 30.69 -10.33 -0.58
C LEU A 147 30.34 -9.13 -1.47
N GLU A 148 30.24 -9.35 -2.78
CA GLU A 148 29.85 -8.27 -3.69
C GLU A 148 28.37 -8.00 -3.65
N PRO A 149 27.96 -6.70 -3.52
CA PRO A 149 26.58 -6.29 -3.69
C PRO A 149 26.04 -6.69 -5.07
N ASN A 150 24.79 -7.10 -5.12
CA ASN A 150 24.14 -7.54 -6.35
C ASN A 150 22.93 -6.63 -6.72
N VAL A 151 22.26 -6.97 -7.81
CA VAL A 151 21.07 -6.23 -8.28
C VAL A 151 20.03 -6.04 -7.17
N LYS A 152 19.81 -7.08 -6.34
CA LYS A 152 18.80 -7.03 -5.27
C LYS A 152 19.21 -6.06 -4.17
N SER A 153 20.49 -6.04 -3.78
CA SER A 153 21.03 -5.12 -2.77
C SER A 153 20.79 -3.65 -3.17
N TYR A 154 21.18 -3.28 -4.39
CA TYR A 154 20.94 -1.93 -4.91
C TYR A 154 19.45 -1.62 -5.10
N THR A 155 18.63 -2.58 -5.55
CA THR A 155 17.19 -2.37 -5.70
C THR A 155 16.51 -2.10 -4.36
N CYS A 156 16.94 -2.74 -3.26
CA CYS A 156 16.48 -2.45 -1.91
C CYS A 156 16.82 -1.02 -1.50
N LEU A 157 18.05 -0.57 -1.79
CA LEU A 157 18.51 0.79 -1.48
C LEU A 157 17.71 1.84 -2.29
N ILE A 158 17.58 1.65 -3.61
CA ILE A 158 16.78 2.51 -4.49
C ILE A 158 15.33 2.61 -3.98
N SER A 159 14.75 1.48 -3.58
CA SER A 159 13.38 1.42 -3.07
C SER A 159 13.23 2.14 -1.73
N ALA A 160 14.22 2.03 -0.83
CA ALA A 160 14.21 2.68 0.48
C ALA A 160 14.25 4.21 0.34
N TYR A 161 15.16 4.73 -0.48
CA TYR A 161 15.21 6.15 -0.81
C TYR A 161 13.95 6.61 -1.55
N GLY A 162 13.50 5.82 -2.53
CA GLY A 162 12.39 6.17 -3.41
C GLY A 162 11.02 6.25 -2.74
N ARG A 163 10.84 5.64 -1.57
CA ARG A 163 9.61 5.77 -0.78
C ARG A 163 9.55 7.09 0.00
N GLN A 164 10.63 7.82 0.11
CA GLN A 164 10.74 9.09 0.81
C GLN A 164 10.70 10.25 -0.20
N LYS A 165 9.71 11.13 -0.06
CA LYS A 165 9.44 12.20 -1.03
C LYS A 165 10.64 13.11 -1.32
N LYS A 166 11.52 13.31 -0.33
CA LYS A 166 12.68 14.20 -0.44
C LYS A 166 13.96 13.51 -0.91
N MET A 167 13.94 12.19 -1.11
CA MET A 167 15.14 11.38 -1.37
C MET A 167 15.16 10.74 -2.77
N SER A 168 14.34 11.24 -3.69
CA SER A 168 14.30 10.72 -5.07
C SER A 168 15.63 10.88 -5.82
N ASP A 169 16.39 11.93 -5.54
CA ASP A 169 17.71 12.12 -6.15
C ASP A 169 18.75 11.13 -5.56
N MET A 170 18.64 10.77 -4.29
CA MET A 170 19.46 9.72 -3.67
C MET A 170 19.14 8.34 -4.28
N ALA A 171 17.86 8.08 -4.59
CA ALA A 171 17.47 6.86 -5.31
C ALA A 171 18.09 6.80 -6.71
N ALA A 172 18.12 7.93 -7.43
CA ALA A 172 18.75 8.03 -8.73
C ALA A 172 20.27 7.85 -8.65
N ASP A 173 20.92 8.42 -7.64
CA ASP A 173 22.35 8.22 -7.40
C ASP A 173 22.67 6.74 -7.10
N ALA A 174 21.89 6.09 -6.26
CA ALA A 174 22.05 4.65 -5.97
C ALA A 174 21.90 3.80 -7.26
N PHE A 175 20.98 4.17 -8.15
CA PHE A 175 20.82 3.51 -9.45
C PHE A 175 22.04 3.74 -10.37
N LEU A 176 22.59 4.95 -10.38
CA LEU A 176 23.82 5.26 -11.13
C LEU A 176 25.04 4.54 -10.55
N ARG A 177 25.18 4.48 -9.22
CA ARG A 177 26.24 3.70 -8.55
C ARG A 177 26.18 2.23 -8.96
N MET A 178 24.98 1.63 -8.96
CA MET A 178 24.77 0.26 -9.44
C MET A 178 25.30 0.05 -10.86
N LYS A 179 25.02 0.98 -11.79
CA LYS A 179 25.51 0.91 -13.18
C LYS A 179 27.04 1.10 -13.27
N LYS A 180 27.60 2.02 -12.46
CA LYS A 180 29.05 2.28 -12.44
C LYS A 180 29.88 1.06 -11.99
N VAL A 181 29.36 0.26 -11.07
CA VAL A 181 30.01 -0.99 -10.64
C VAL A 181 29.73 -2.17 -11.59
N GLY A 182 29.17 -1.90 -12.78
CA GLY A 182 28.95 -2.91 -13.81
C GLY A 182 27.71 -3.80 -13.63
N ILE A 183 26.88 -3.53 -12.62
CA ILE A 183 25.66 -4.30 -12.39
C ILE A 183 24.58 -3.85 -13.36
N LYS A 184 24.09 -4.76 -14.19
CA LYS A 184 23.02 -4.49 -15.16
C LYS A 184 21.67 -4.32 -14.46
N PRO A 185 20.95 -3.21 -14.70
CA PRO A 185 19.61 -3.02 -14.18
C PRO A 185 18.61 -4.08 -14.65
N THR A 186 17.64 -4.36 -13.82
CA THR A 186 16.51 -5.24 -14.15
C THR A 186 15.22 -4.45 -14.19
N SER A 187 14.11 -5.09 -14.59
CA SER A 187 12.78 -4.51 -14.53
C SER A 187 12.45 -3.98 -13.13
N HIS A 188 12.83 -4.70 -12.07
CA HIS A 188 12.61 -4.27 -10.68
C HIS A 188 13.40 -3.02 -10.33
N SER A 189 14.67 -2.89 -10.77
CA SER A 189 15.51 -1.73 -10.50
C SER A 189 14.95 -0.47 -11.19
N TYR A 190 14.52 -0.58 -12.44
CA TYR A 190 13.87 0.51 -13.15
C TYR A 190 12.52 0.88 -12.54
N THR A 191 11.71 -0.11 -12.15
CA THR A 191 10.43 0.13 -11.48
C THR A 191 10.63 0.89 -10.15
N ALA A 192 11.64 0.52 -9.36
CA ALA A 192 11.99 1.22 -8.13
C ALA A 192 12.39 2.68 -8.39
N LEU A 193 13.19 2.94 -9.44
CA LEU A 193 13.59 4.29 -9.85
C LEU A 193 12.40 5.12 -10.32
N ILE A 194 11.54 4.56 -11.18
CA ILE A 194 10.32 5.23 -11.67
C ILE A 194 9.40 5.56 -10.50
N HIS A 195 9.23 4.64 -9.56
CA HIS A 195 8.46 4.89 -8.34
C HIS A 195 9.07 6.01 -7.49
N ALA A 196 10.40 6.05 -7.35
CA ALA A 196 11.10 7.11 -6.64
C ALA A 196 10.81 8.49 -7.26
N TYR A 197 10.87 8.60 -8.58
CA TYR A 197 10.54 9.82 -9.29
C TYR A 197 9.05 10.18 -9.17
N SER A 198 8.14 9.18 -9.17
CA SER A 198 6.71 9.38 -8.93
C SER A 198 6.46 10.01 -7.55
N VAL A 199 7.09 9.47 -6.51
CA VAL A 199 6.95 9.96 -5.13
C VAL A 199 7.56 11.36 -4.98
N GLY A 200 8.69 11.62 -5.63
CA GLY A 200 9.36 12.92 -5.67
C GLY A 200 8.63 13.99 -6.49
N GLY A 201 7.64 13.61 -7.31
CA GLY A 201 6.92 14.53 -8.20
C GLY A 201 7.63 14.83 -9.52
N TRP A 202 8.65 14.03 -9.88
CA TRP A 202 9.46 14.18 -11.10
C TRP A 202 8.94 13.30 -12.24
N HIS A 203 7.69 13.54 -12.68
CA HIS A 203 7.01 12.70 -13.67
C HIS A 203 7.75 12.61 -15.02
N GLU A 204 8.42 13.69 -15.47
CA GLU A 204 9.23 13.69 -16.68
C GLU A 204 10.47 12.78 -16.55
N LYS A 205 11.16 12.83 -15.39
CA LYS A 205 12.27 11.90 -15.12
C LYS A 205 11.79 10.46 -15.04
N ALA A 206 10.58 10.22 -14.51
CA ALA A 206 9.96 8.88 -14.48
C ALA A 206 9.71 8.36 -15.90
N TYR A 207 9.22 9.23 -16.81
CA TYR A 207 9.00 8.87 -18.21
C TYR A 207 10.31 8.59 -18.93
N THR A 208 11.32 9.45 -18.74
CA THR A 208 12.67 9.24 -19.32
C THR A 208 13.29 7.93 -18.83
N ALA A 209 13.14 7.59 -17.55
CA ALA A 209 13.62 6.31 -17.02
C ALA A 209 12.89 5.12 -17.66
N PHE A 210 11.58 5.24 -17.89
CA PHE A 210 10.79 4.23 -18.58
C PHE A 210 11.25 4.04 -20.04
N GLU A 211 11.53 5.13 -20.78
CA GLU A 211 12.05 5.05 -22.14
C GLU A 211 13.44 4.43 -22.19
N ASN A 212 14.32 4.78 -21.23
CA ASN A 212 15.64 4.18 -21.11
C ASN A 212 15.56 2.66 -20.87
N MET A 213 14.63 2.24 -19.99
CA MET A 213 14.34 0.82 -19.76
C MET A 213 13.99 0.09 -21.07
N LYS A 214 13.09 0.65 -21.88
CA LYS A 214 12.69 0.08 -23.17
C LYS A 214 13.85 0.06 -24.16
N ARG A 215 14.66 1.13 -24.20
CA ARG A 215 15.85 1.25 -25.07
C ARG A 215 16.93 0.23 -24.72
N GLU A 216 17.08 -0.11 -23.44
CA GLU A 216 17.99 -1.18 -22.99
C GLU A 216 17.40 -2.59 -23.21
N GLY A 217 16.24 -2.72 -23.85
CA GLY A 217 15.61 -4.00 -24.16
C GLY A 217 14.93 -4.66 -22.94
N ILE A 218 14.80 -3.95 -21.83
CA ILE A 218 14.16 -4.46 -20.61
C ILE A 218 12.65 -4.26 -20.75
N LYS A 219 11.90 -5.36 -20.68
CA LYS A 219 10.43 -5.32 -20.81
C LYS A 219 9.80 -4.72 -19.54
N PRO A 220 8.95 -3.68 -19.67
CA PRO A 220 8.18 -3.16 -18.57
C PRO A 220 7.19 -4.20 -18.00
N SER A 221 7.07 -4.26 -16.70
CA SER A 221 6.06 -5.08 -16.01
C SER A 221 4.81 -4.25 -15.67
N ILE A 222 3.78 -4.90 -15.15
CA ILE A 222 2.58 -4.23 -14.67
C ILE A 222 2.90 -3.22 -13.56
N GLU A 223 3.86 -3.54 -12.69
CA GLU A 223 4.32 -2.65 -11.61
C GLU A 223 5.01 -1.41 -12.20
N THR A 224 5.78 -1.57 -13.30
CA THR A 224 6.43 -0.46 -14.00
C THR A 224 5.40 0.51 -14.56
N TYR A 225 4.39 -0.02 -15.28
CA TYR A 225 3.30 0.81 -15.80
C TYR A 225 2.50 1.47 -14.69
N THR A 226 2.21 0.75 -13.61
CA THR A 226 1.47 1.27 -12.46
C THR A 226 2.23 2.42 -11.76
N ALA A 227 3.54 2.28 -11.59
CA ALA A 227 4.39 3.35 -11.02
C ALA A 227 4.44 4.58 -11.93
N LEU A 228 4.53 4.38 -13.25
CA LEU A 228 4.53 5.47 -14.23
C LEU A 228 3.17 6.18 -14.27
N LEU A 229 2.06 5.44 -14.30
CA LEU A 229 0.71 5.99 -14.23
C LEU A 229 0.50 6.81 -12.94
N ASP A 230 1.02 6.34 -11.80
CA ASP A 230 0.94 7.09 -10.53
C ASP A 230 1.70 8.42 -10.59
N ALA A 231 2.85 8.47 -11.29
CA ALA A 231 3.61 9.70 -11.50
C ALA A 231 2.77 10.77 -12.22
N PHE A 232 2.14 10.41 -13.34
CA PHE A 232 1.33 11.34 -14.12
C PHE A 232 -0.04 11.64 -13.48
N ARG A 233 -0.62 10.69 -12.73
CA ARG A 233 -1.78 10.96 -11.89
C ARG A 233 -1.49 12.03 -10.82
N ARG A 234 -0.31 11.97 -10.18
CA ARG A 234 0.12 12.97 -9.18
C ARG A 234 0.39 14.32 -9.81
N ALA A 235 0.94 14.36 -11.03
CA ALA A 235 1.16 15.57 -11.80
C ALA A 235 -0.14 16.19 -12.32
N GLY A 236 -1.22 15.41 -12.43
CA GLY A 236 -2.49 15.86 -13.01
C GLY A 236 -2.49 15.91 -14.54
N ASP A 237 -1.47 15.34 -15.19
CA ASP A 237 -1.39 15.24 -16.65
C ASP A 237 -2.19 14.02 -17.15
N THR A 238 -3.44 14.29 -17.44
CA THR A 238 -4.38 13.26 -17.91
C THR A 238 -4.15 12.86 -19.36
N GLN A 239 -3.51 13.71 -20.18
CA GLN A 239 -3.20 13.39 -21.57
C GLN A 239 -2.13 12.31 -21.65
N THR A 240 -1.04 12.50 -20.92
CA THR A 240 0.03 11.51 -20.84
C THR A 240 -0.43 10.24 -20.07
N LEU A 241 -1.25 10.40 -19.04
CA LEU A 241 -1.88 9.27 -18.34
C LEU A 241 -2.63 8.35 -19.31
N MET A 242 -3.44 8.93 -20.22
CA MET A 242 -4.16 8.19 -21.26
C MET A 242 -3.22 7.53 -22.28
N LYS A 243 -2.14 8.22 -22.68
CA LYS A 243 -1.13 7.66 -23.60
C LYS A 243 -0.45 6.43 -22.99
N ILE A 244 -0.04 6.52 -21.72
CA ILE A 244 0.61 5.41 -21.00
C ILE A 244 -0.35 4.23 -20.87
N TRP A 245 -1.63 4.47 -20.56
CA TRP A 245 -2.62 3.40 -20.49
C TRP A 245 -2.81 2.69 -21.83
N LYS A 246 -2.95 3.45 -22.94
CA LYS A 246 -3.04 2.86 -24.29
C LYS A 246 -1.78 2.06 -24.65
N LEU A 247 -0.60 2.54 -24.26
CA LEU A 247 0.66 1.84 -24.45
C LEU A 247 0.69 0.51 -23.67
N MET A 248 0.25 0.52 -22.41
CA MET A 248 0.14 -0.68 -21.58
C MET A 248 -0.77 -1.74 -22.23
N LEU A 249 -1.92 -1.32 -22.78
CA LEU A 249 -2.85 -2.20 -23.49
C LEU A 249 -2.22 -2.74 -24.80
N SER A 250 -1.47 -1.90 -25.56
CA SER A 250 -0.77 -2.33 -26.76
C SER A 250 0.34 -3.35 -26.47
N ASP A 251 0.99 -3.26 -25.33
CA ASP A 251 1.98 -4.22 -24.85
C ASP A 251 1.33 -5.49 -24.26
N LYS A 252 -0.02 -5.61 -24.35
CA LYS A 252 -0.83 -6.73 -23.85
C LYS A 252 -0.67 -6.98 -22.34
N ILE A 253 -0.46 -5.94 -21.59
CA ILE A 253 -0.38 -6.01 -20.12
C ILE A 253 -1.75 -5.68 -19.56
N GLU A 254 -2.37 -6.65 -18.90
CA GLU A 254 -3.66 -6.47 -18.22
C GLU A 254 -3.48 -5.67 -16.93
N GLY A 255 -4.36 -4.67 -16.74
CA GLY A 255 -4.35 -3.85 -15.55
C GLY A 255 -4.87 -4.59 -14.32
N THR A 256 -4.31 -4.27 -13.16
CA THR A 256 -4.84 -4.71 -11.87
C THR A 256 -5.87 -3.71 -11.33
N ARG A 257 -6.55 -4.08 -10.23
CA ARG A 257 -7.42 -3.16 -9.49
C ARG A 257 -6.68 -1.88 -9.04
N VAL A 258 -5.38 -1.98 -8.74
CA VAL A 258 -4.54 -0.82 -8.39
C VAL A 258 -4.39 0.11 -9.60
N THR A 259 -4.08 -0.43 -10.78
CA THR A 259 -3.98 0.32 -12.04
C THR A 259 -5.29 1.05 -12.35
N PHE A 260 -6.43 0.35 -12.20
CA PHE A 260 -7.76 0.89 -12.37
C PHE A 260 -8.02 2.10 -11.43
N ASN A 261 -7.72 1.94 -10.15
CA ASN A 261 -7.93 3.02 -9.16
C ASN A 261 -7.06 4.24 -9.46
N ILE A 262 -5.82 4.04 -9.93
CA ILE A 262 -4.91 5.13 -10.33
C ILE A 262 -5.48 5.92 -11.52
N LEU A 263 -5.92 5.22 -12.56
CA LEU A 263 -6.52 5.84 -13.75
C LEU A 263 -7.78 6.62 -13.38
N LEU A 264 -8.69 5.97 -12.66
CA LEU A 264 -9.95 6.56 -12.26
C LEU A 264 -9.76 7.78 -11.34
N ASP A 265 -8.85 7.71 -10.36
CA ASP A 265 -8.51 8.85 -9.49
C ASP A 265 -7.89 10.01 -10.28
N GLY A 266 -7.01 9.71 -11.25
CA GLY A 266 -6.40 10.71 -12.12
C GLY A 266 -7.44 11.49 -12.92
N PHE A 267 -8.32 10.81 -13.60
CA PHE A 267 -9.40 11.44 -14.37
C PHE A 267 -10.41 12.14 -13.46
N ALA A 268 -10.76 11.52 -12.32
CA ALA A 268 -11.73 12.08 -11.39
C ALA A 268 -11.25 13.42 -10.78
N LYS A 269 -9.98 13.53 -10.43
CA LYS A 269 -9.40 14.75 -9.86
C LYS A 269 -9.39 15.94 -10.82
N GLN A 270 -9.32 15.67 -12.12
CA GLN A 270 -9.34 16.71 -13.16
C GLN A 270 -10.74 16.95 -13.74
N GLY A 271 -11.74 16.15 -13.35
CA GLY A 271 -13.12 16.29 -13.82
C GLY A 271 -13.37 15.67 -15.20
N HIS A 272 -12.48 14.82 -15.67
CA HIS A 272 -12.59 14.08 -16.92
C HIS A 272 -13.56 12.89 -16.77
N TYR A 273 -14.86 13.19 -16.68
CA TYR A 273 -15.90 12.21 -16.36
C TYR A 273 -16.17 11.21 -17.48
N MET A 274 -15.92 11.57 -18.75
CA MET A 274 -16.06 10.66 -19.88
C MET A 274 -15.01 9.58 -19.83
N GLU A 275 -13.75 9.97 -19.72
CA GLU A 275 -12.61 9.07 -19.60
C GLU A 275 -12.70 8.20 -18.35
N ALA A 276 -13.20 8.76 -17.23
CA ALA A 276 -13.45 7.99 -16.01
C ALA A 276 -14.50 6.88 -16.25
N ARG A 277 -15.54 7.16 -17.06
CA ARG A 277 -16.56 6.17 -17.42
C ARG A 277 -16.03 5.11 -18.39
N ASP A 278 -15.22 5.50 -19.36
CA ASP A 278 -14.55 4.59 -20.29
C ASP A 278 -13.63 3.61 -19.54
N VAL A 279 -12.87 4.11 -18.57
CA VAL A 279 -12.03 3.27 -17.70
C VAL A 279 -12.86 2.22 -16.98
N ILE A 280 -14.02 2.59 -16.38
CA ILE A 280 -14.90 1.64 -15.70
C ILE A 280 -15.42 0.58 -16.69
N PHE A 281 -15.79 1.00 -17.90
CA PHE A 281 -16.28 0.10 -18.94
C PHE A 281 -15.21 -0.91 -19.37
N GLU A 282 -13.98 -0.46 -19.66
CA GLU A 282 -12.88 -1.33 -20.05
C GLU A 282 -12.53 -2.35 -18.96
N PHE A 283 -12.49 -1.94 -17.69
CA PHE A 283 -12.24 -2.87 -16.60
C PHE A 283 -13.41 -3.81 -16.32
N GLY A 284 -14.64 -3.40 -16.62
CA GLY A 284 -15.82 -4.26 -16.60
C GLY A 284 -15.70 -5.45 -17.57
N LYS A 285 -15.09 -5.23 -18.75
CA LYS A 285 -14.82 -6.29 -19.74
C LYS A 285 -13.87 -7.37 -19.23
N ILE A 286 -12.96 -7.02 -18.33
CA ILE A 286 -11.99 -7.94 -17.69
C ILE A 286 -12.59 -8.63 -16.45
N GLY A 287 -13.85 -8.34 -16.12
CA GLY A 287 -14.55 -8.95 -14.98
C GLY A 287 -14.43 -8.22 -13.65
N PHE A 288 -13.86 -7.01 -13.62
CA PHE A 288 -13.83 -6.22 -12.40
C PHE A 288 -15.19 -5.59 -12.12
N GLN A 289 -15.80 -5.98 -11.01
CA GLN A 289 -17.07 -5.38 -10.57
C GLN A 289 -16.81 -4.02 -9.90
N PRO A 290 -17.63 -2.99 -10.21
CA PRO A 290 -17.59 -1.70 -9.55
C PRO A 290 -17.85 -1.84 -8.05
N THR A 291 -17.20 -0.99 -7.25
CA THR A 291 -17.37 -0.92 -5.81
C THR A 291 -17.93 0.44 -5.41
N VAL A 292 -18.28 0.63 -4.12
CA VAL A 292 -18.66 1.93 -3.57
C VAL A 292 -17.58 2.99 -3.87
N MET A 293 -16.30 2.62 -3.71
CA MET A 293 -15.17 3.51 -4.02
C MET A 293 -15.14 3.90 -5.50
N THR A 294 -15.42 2.97 -6.41
CA THR A 294 -15.50 3.23 -7.87
C THR A 294 -16.54 4.30 -8.18
N TYR A 295 -17.77 4.15 -7.62
CA TYR A 295 -18.83 5.13 -7.80
C TYR A 295 -18.53 6.47 -7.14
N ASN A 296 -17.87 6.49 -5.98
CA ASN A 296 -17.45 7.73 -5.33
C ASN A 296 -16.45 8.51 -6.20
N MET A 297 -15.48 7.82 -6.82
CA MET A 297 -14.54 8.44 -7.76
C MET A 297 -15.25 8.95 -9.00
N LEU A 298 -16.18 8.17 -9.59
CA LEU A 298 -16.95 8.57 -10.75
C LEU A 298 -17.82 9.79 -10.44
N MET A 299 -18.54 9.81 -9.32
CA MET A 299 -19.31 10.96 -8.88
C MET A 299 -18.44 12.21 -8.69
N ASN A 300 -17.22 12.05 -8.14
CA ASN A 300 -16.26 13.14 -8.02
C ASN A 300 -15.85 13.69 -9.40
N ALA A 301 -15.62 12.79 -10.40
CA ALA A 301 -15.35 13.20 -11.78
C ALA A 301 -16.47 14.05 -12.36
N TYR A 302 -17.73 13.59 -12.24
CA TYR A 302 -18.90 14.32 -12.71
C TYR A 302 -19.11 15.65 -11.97
N ALA A 303 -18.90 15.65 -10.65
CA ALA A 303 -19.01 16.87 -9.84
C ALA A 303 -17.97 17.93 -10.23
N ARG A 304 -16.72 17.51 -10.47
CA ARG A 304 -15.63 18.41 -10.90
C ARG A 304 -15.75 18.83 -12.34
N GLY A 305 -16.23 17.97 -13.23
CA GLY A 305 -16.51 18.24 -14.63
C GLY A 305 -17.80 19.05 -14.88
N GLY A 306 -18.44 19.56 -13.80
CA GLY A 306 -19.62 20.42 -13.90
C GLY A 306 -20.92 19.67 -14.19
N GLN A 307 -20.90 18.35 -14.24
CA GLN A 307 -22.06 17.50 -14.58
C GLN A 307 -22.89 17.10 -13.33
N HIS A 308 -23.07 18.04 -12.41
CA HIS A 308 -23.80 17.81 -11.15
C HIS A 308 -25.25 17.34 -11.34
N SER A 309 -25.89 17.65 -12.48
CA SER A 309 -27.24 17.17 -12.84
C SER A 309 -27.30 15.64 -13.03
N ARG A 310 -26.18 14.98 -13.34
CA ARG A 310 -26.10 13.53 -13.52
C ARG A 310 -25.89 12.75 -12.22
N LEU A 311 -25.48 13.42 -11.13
CA LEU A 311 -25.20 12.75 -9.84
C LEU A 311 -26.37 11.93 -9.28
N PRO A 312 -27.66 12.38 -9.35
CA PRO A 312 -28.80 11.56 -8.91
C PRO A 312 -28.94 10.25 -9.68
N GLN A 313 -28.62 10.26 -10.98
CA GLN A 313 -28.66 9.07 -11.82
C GLN A 313 -27.56 8.08 -11.41
N LEU A 314 -26.33 8.58 -11.16
CA LEU A 314 -25.22 7.74 -10.66
C LEU A 314 -25.53 7.11 -9.30
N LEU A 315 -26.22 7.85 -8.41
CA LEU A 315 -26.67 7.31 -7.12
C LEU A 315 -27.68 6.17 -7.31
N LYS A 316 -28.60 6.30 -8.29
CA LYS A 316 -29.54 5.21 -8.64
C LYS A 316 -28.82 4.01 -9.23
N GLU A 317 -27.88 4.22 -10.17
CA GLU A 317 -27.05 3.15 -10.74
C GLU A 317 -26.30 2.39 -9.65
N MET A 318 -25.67 3.09 -8.70
CA MET A 318 -24.98 2.51 -7.56
C MET A 318 -25.93 1.64 -6.71
N THR A 319 -27.10 2.15 -6.36
CA THR A 319 -28.07 1.42 -5.54
C THR A 319 -28.69 0.23 -6.28
N SER A 320 -28.88 0.30 -7.60
CA SER A 320 -29.35 -0.83 -8.41
C SER A 320 -28.37 -2.00 -8.46
N LEU A 321 -27.08 -1.72 -8.24
CA LEU A 321 -26.01 -2.72 -8.09
C LEU A 321 -25.85 -3.21 -6.65
N ASN A 322 -26.80 -2.93 -5.77
CA ASN A 322 -26.75 -3.25 -4.34
C ASN A 322 -25.55 -2.62 -3.59
N LEU A 323 -24.94 -1.58 -4.13
CA LEU A 323 -23.89 -0.81 -3.49
C LEU A 323 -24.53 0.26 -2.60
N LYS A 324 -24.31 0.13 -1.27
CA LYS A 324 -24.87 1.08 -0.30
C LYS A 324 -24.06 2.38 -0.30
N PRO A 325 -24.69 3.55 -0.54
CA PRO A 325 -24.02 4.85 -0.44
C PRO A 325 -23.44 5.06 0.95
N ASP A 326 -22.21 5.56 1.02
CA ASP A 326 -21.50 5.87 2.25
C ASP A 326 -21.43 7.38 2.51
N SER A 327 -20.71 7.76 3.58
CA SER A 327 -20.50 9.17 3.94
C SER A 327 -19.77 9.95 2.84
N ILE A 328 -18.86 9.31 2.10
CA ILE A 328 -18.11 9.92 0.99
C ILE A 328 -19.04 10.18 -0.21
N THR A 329 -19.93 9.23 -0.52
CA THR A 329 -20.95 9.36 -1.57
C THR A 329 -21.79 10.62 -1.34
N TYR A 330 -22.42 10.72 -0.16
CA TYR A 330 -23.25 11.87 0.18
C TYR A 330 -22.46 13.17 0.26
N SER A 331 -21.25 13.16 0.87
CA SER A 331 -20.40 14.35 0.95
C SER A 331 -20.01 14.87 -0.42
N THR A 332 -19.71 14.00 -1.38
CA THR A 332 -19.42 14.38 -2.77
C THR A 332 -20.62 15.07 -3.43
N MET A 333 -21.81 14.54 -3.26
CA MET A 333 -23.03 15.14 -3.79
C MET A 333 -23.33 16.50 -3.16
N ILE A 334 -23.28 16.59 -1.83
CA ILE A 334 -23.50 17.84 -1.09
C ILE A 334 -22.50 18.91 -1.54
N TYR A 335 -21.21 18.54 -1.63
CA TYR A 335 -20.15 19.45 -2.09
C TYR A 335 -20.38 19.94 -3.51
N ALA A 336 -20.78 19.05 -4.43
CA ALA A 336 -21.09 19.41 -5.82
C ALA A 336 -22.21 20.45 -5.89
N TYR A 337 -23.31 20.25 -5.16
CA TYR A 337 -24.44 21.18 -5.16
C TYR A 337 -24.13 22.51 -4.42
N VAL A 338 -23.36 22.47 -3.35
CA VAL A 338 -22.87 23.70 -2.67
C VAL A 338 -22.02 24.53 -3.64
N ARG A 339 -21.17 23.91 -4.44
CA ARG A 339 -20.31 24.59 -5.42
C ARG A 339 -21.09 25.39 -6.45
N VAL A 340 -22.21 24.83 -6.94
CA VAL A 340 -23.09 25.47 -7.91
C VAL A 340 -24.21 26.32 -7.27
N ARG A 341 -24.15 26.50 -5.95
CA ARG A 341 -25.13 27.26 -5.14
C ARG A 341 -26.55 26.69 -5.14
N ASP A 342 -26.72 25.40 -5.45
CA ASP A 342 -28.00 24.72 -5.29
C ASP A 342 -28.13 24.16 -3.86
N PHE A 343 -28.36 25.07 -2.92
CA PHE A 343 -28.43 24.73 -1.49
C PHE A 343 -29.65 23.85 -1.15
N LYS A 344 -30.72 23.89 -1.96
CA LYS A 344 -31.89 23.04 -1.75
C LYS A 344 -31.52 21.56 -1.94
N ARG A 345 -30.84 21.23 -3.05
CA ARG A 345 -30.38 19.86 -3.29
C ARG A 345 -29.28 19.45 -2.31
N ALA A 346 -28.35 20.34 -2.00
CA ALA A 346 -27.33 20.08 -0.98
C ALA A 346 -27.96 19.69 0.36
N PHE A 347 -28.98 20.43 0.82
CA PHE A 347 -29.68 20.14 2.07
C PHE A 347 -30.53 18.85 1.97
N PHE A 348 -31.13 18.57 0.83
CA PHE A 348 -31.85 17.32 0.61
C PHE A 348 -30.94 16.11 0.79
N TYR A 349 -29.75 16.10 0.16
CA TYR A 349 -28.80 14.98 0.30
C TYR A 349 -28.17 14.91 1.68
N HIS A 350 -27.99 16.06 2.36
CA HIS A 350 -27.58 16.07 3.76
C HIS A 350 -28.63 15.37 4.66
N LYS A 351 -29.94 15.65 4.47
CA LYS A 351 -30.99 14.93 5.19
C LYS A 351 -31.01 13.43 4.90
N GLN A 352 -30.79 13.05 3.63
CA GLN A 352 -30.70 11.63 3.26
C GLN A 352 -29.51 10.95 3.94
N MET A 353 -28.34 11.60 4.00
CA MET A 353 -27.16 11.13 4.70
C MET A 353 -27.44 10.86 6.19
N VAL A 354 -28.03 11.83 6.88
CA VAL A 354 -28.42 11.69 8.30
C VAL A 354 -29.44 10.58 8.49
N LYS A 355 -30.45 10.51 7.61
CA LYS A 355 -31.51 9.49 7.66
C LYS A 355 -30.96 8.07 7.45
N SER A 356 -29.89 7.92 6.65
CA SER A 356 -29.19 6.65 6.47
C SER A 356 -28.18 6.30 7.59
N GLY A 357 -28.13 7.10 8.65
CA GLY A 357 -27.22 6.90 9.79
C GLY A 357 -25.76 7.23 9.51
N GLN A 358 -25.48 7.91 8.38
CA GLN A 358 -24.12 8.30 8.02
C GLN A 358 -23.74 9.64 8.66
N VAL A 359 -22.49 9.75 9.13
CA VAL A 359 -21.95 10.98 9.71
C VAL A 359 -20.87 11.53 8.79
N PRO A 360 -20.84 12.87 8.52
CA PRO A 360 -19.77 13.46 7.73
C PRO A 360 -18.41 13.24 8.39
N ASP A 361 -17.42 12.89 7.56
CA ASP A 361 -16.03 12.84 8.01
C ASP A 361 -15.55 14.26 8.36
N PRO A 362 -14.70 14.42 9.42
CA PRO A 362 -14.26 15.73 9.90
C PRO A 362 -13.57 16.60 8.84
N GLN A 363 -12.80 16.01 7.92
CA GLN A 363 -12.12 16.76 6.87
C GLN A 363 -13.09 17.27 5.80
N SER A 364 -14.03 16.42 5.38
CA SER A 364 -15.10 16.80 4.45
C SER A 364 -15.98 17.88 5.05
N TYR A 365 -16.24 17.80 6.36
CA TYR A 365 -16.99 18.82 7.10
C TYR A 365 -16.27 20.17 7.15
N GLN A 366 -14.98 20.20 7.46
CA GLN A 366 -14.19 21.44 7.48
C GLN A 366 -14.13 22.10 6.08
N LYS A 367 -13.95 21.33 5.01
CA LYS A 367 -13.98 21.84 3.63
C LYS A 367 -15.35 22.42 3.29
N MET A 368 -16.41 21.74 3.67
CA MET A 368 -17.78 22.21 3.43
C MET A 368 -18.07 23.51 4.22
N ARG A 369 -17.66 23.57 5.49
CA ARG A 369 -17.80 24.74 6.34
C ARG A 369 -17.06 25.95 5.79
N SER A 370 -15.81 25.81 5.34
CA SER A 370 -15.05 26.91 4.75
C SER A 370 -15.74 27.50 3.51
N ILE A 371 -16.36 26.64 2.66
CA ILE A 371 -17.11 27.10 1.49
C ILE A 371 -18.43 27.80 1.91
N LEU A 372 -19.09 27.30 2.93
CA LEU A 372 -20.32 27.88 3.45
C LEU A 372 -20.07 29.22 4.15
N ASP A 373 -18.99 29.34 4.92
CA ASP A 373 -18.61 30.59 5.61
C ASP A 373 -18.27 31.70 4.59
N VAL A 374 -17.55 31.38 3.50
CA VAL A 374 -17.28 32.32 2.41
C VAL A 374 -18.55 32.74 1.64
N LYS A 375 -19.57 31.86 1.58
CA LYS A 375 -20.82 32.09 0.84
C LYS A 375 -22.00 32.50 1.71
N ALA A 376 -21.85 32.55 3.05
CA ALA A 376 -22.89 32.98 4.00
C ALA A 376 -23.31 34.47 3.79
N ALA A 377 -22.54 35.22 3.01
CA ALA A 377 -22.87 36.58 2.56
C ALA A 377 -23.92 36.63 1.44
N THR A 378 -24.65 35.54 1.15
CA THR A 378 -25.71 35.56 0.15
C THR A 378 -26.91 36.37 0.64
N LYS A 379 -27.38 37.32 -0.19
CA LYS A 379 -28.55 38.17 0.10
C LYS A 379 -29.88 37.41 0.12
N ASN A 380 -29.88 36.11 -0.32
CA ASN A 380 -31.11 35.32 -0.46
C ASN A 380 -31.47 34.59 0.85
N ARG A 381 -32.59 34.96 1.48
CA ARG A 381 -33.06 34.43 2.78
C ARG A 381 -33.31 32.92 2.77
N LYS A 382 -33.77 32.34 1.65
CA LYS A 382 -34.03 30.88 1.53
C LYS A 382 -32.74 30.07 1.49
N ASP A 383 -31.70 30.56 0.80
CA ASP A 383 -30.41 29.92 0.72
C ASP A 383 -29.70 29.96 2.09
N ARG A 384 -29.83 31.10 2.79
CA ARG A 384 -29.29 31.27 4.16
C ARG A 384 -29.92 30.29 5.15
N SER A 385 -31.22 30.04 5.04
CA SER A 385 -31.94 29.07 5.89
C SER A 385 -31.45 27.62 5.62
N ALA A 386 -31.26 27.23 4.35
CA ALA A 386 -30.73 25.93 3.98
C ALA A 386 -29.27 25.72 4.45
N ILE A 387 -28.42 26.74 4.30
CA ILE A 387 -27.03 26.75 4.78
C ILE A 387 -26.98 26.58 6.30
N LEU A 388 -27.77 27.36 7.04
CA LEU A 388 -27.86 27.27 8.51
C LEU A 388 -28.39 25.90 8.96
N GLY A 389 -29.31 25.28 8.19
CA GLY A 389 -29.79 23.93 8.44
C GLY A 389 -28.70 22.88 8.34
N ILE A 390 -27.82 22.97 7.32
CA ILE A 390 -26.67 22.06 7.17
C ILE A 390 -25.67 22.25 8.31
N VAL A 391 -25.31 23.51 8.63
CA VAL A 391 -24.35 23.84 9.69
C VAL A 391 -24.84 23.42 11.07
N ASN A 392 -26.12 23.71 11.41
CA ASN A 392 -26.66 23.41 12.71
C ASN A 392 -26.91 21.93 12.97
N SER A 393 -27.34 21.18 11.94
CA SER A 393 -27.54 19.72 12.07
C SER A 393 -26.20 18.98 12.22
N ASN A 394 -25.15 19.43 11.54
CA ASN A 394 -23.81 18.86 11.70
C ASN A 394 -23.18 19.18 13.06
N MET A 395 -23.45 20.35 13.65
CA MET A 395 -23.04 20.66 15.03
C MET A 395 -23.71 19.74 16.05
N GLY A 396 -24.95 19.31 15.80
CA GLY A 396 -25.65 18.34 16.64
C GLY A 396 -25.06 16.93 16.59
N LEU A 397 -24.57 16.50 15.42
CA LEU A 397 -23.98 15.18 15.19
C LEU A 397 -22.53 15.05 15.72
N LEU A 398 -21.80 16.16 15.76
CA LEU A 398 -20.42 16.23 16.26
C LEU A 398 -20.29 16.50 17.75
N LYS A 399 -21.41 16.61 18.51
CA LYS A 399 -21.36 16.71 19.96
C LYS A 399 -20.83 15.40 20.55
N PRO A 400 -19.68 15.39 21.25
CA PRO A 400 -19.23 14.20 21.95
C PRO A 400 -20.32 13.78 22.96
N LYS A 401 -20.56 12.48 23.09
CA LYS A 401 -21.39 11.91 24.15
C LYS A 401 -21.01 12.57 25.46
N LYS A 402 -21.99 13.13 26.17
CA LYS A 402 -21.86 13.90 27.41
C LYS A 402 -20.72 13.40 28.31
N GLY A 403 -19.66 14.20 28.43
CA GLY A 403 -18.53 13.81 29.26
C GLY A 403 -17.48 14.88 29.57
N LYS A 404 -17.44 16.01 28.90
CA LYS A 404 -16.60 17.17 29.33
C LYS A 404 -17.20 18.46 28.78
N LYS A 405 -17.50 19.39 29.70
CA LYS A 405 -17.98 20.74 29.41
C LYS A 405 -16.86 21.50 28.67
N ASP A 406 -17.14 21.96 27.44
CA ASP A 406 -16.22 22.76 26.63
C ASP A 406 -15.86 24.08 27.37
N GLU A 407 -14.64 24.17 27.87
CA GLU A 407 -14.02 25.43 28.34
C GLU A 407 -13.73 26.41 27.19
N PHE A 408 -13.76 25.95 25.94
CA PHE A 408 -13.42 26.76 24.77
C PHE A 408 -14.37 27.95 24.53
N TRP A 409 -15.65 27.85 24.90
CA TRP A 409 -16.63 28.91 24.72
C TRP A 409 -16.71 29.89 25.88
N LYS A 410 -16.17 29.55 27.06
CA LYS A 410 -16.12 30.46 28.20
C LYS A 410 -15.06 31.55 28.02
N ASN A 411 -13.95 31.28 27.38
CA ASN A 411 -12.86 32.25 27.18
C ASN A 411 -13.20 33.37 26.17
N LYS A 412 -14.11 33.16 25.20
CA LYS A 412 -14.54 34.24 24.30
C LYS A 412 -15.52 35.23 24.90
N LYS A 413 -16.25 34.88 25.95
CA LYS A 413 -17.10 35.82 26.69
C LYS A 413 -16.31 36.64 27.75
N GLY A 414 -15.20 36.10 28.24
CA GLY A 414 -14.29 36.81 29.15
C GLY A 414 -13.48 37.92 28.47
N GLN A 415 -13.00 37.69 27.26
CA GLN A 415 -12.23 38.70 26.52
C GLN A 415 -13.05 39.91 26.04
N ARG A 416 -14.36 39.80 25.83
CA ARG A 416 -15.22 40.94 25.49
C ARG A 416 -15.62 41.78 26.72
N ARG A 417 -15.44 41.31 27.95
CA ARG A 417 -15.69 42.09 29.15
C ARG A 417 -14.47 42.85 29.69
N ILE A 418 -13.27 42.50 29.27
CA ILE A 418 -12.03 43.17 29.67
C ILE A 418 -11.72 44.37 28.78
N GLN A 419 -12.25 44.42 27.53
CA GLN A 419 -12.08 45.59 26.64
C GLN A 419 -13.09 46.72 26.85
N SER A 420 -14.11 46.56 27.70
CA SER A 420 -15.08 47.62 28.03
C SER A 420 -14.79 48.38 29.35
N PHE A 421 -13.70 48.07 30.07
CA PHE A 421 -13.28 48.74 31.30
C PHE A 421 -11.95 49.52 31.18
N ALA A 422 -11.42 49.71 29.96
CA ALA A 422 -10.16 50.43 29.72
C ALA A 422 -10.34 51.79 28.99
N HIS A 423 -11.56 52.36 29.00
CA HIS A 423 -11.81 53.69 28.45
C HIS A 423 -12.81 54.48 29.31
N ASP A 424 -12.53 54.60 30.58
CA ASP A 424 -13.00 55.67 31.44
C ASP A 424 -12.16 55.68 32.73
N GLY A 425 -11.15 56.58 32.74
CA GLY A 425 -10.30 56.84 33.89
C GLY A 425 -9.03 57.57 33.45
#